data_cf668eab39f28550c8a64ed8ce81a360
#
_entry.id   cf668eab39f28550c8a64ed8ce81a360
#
_cell.length_a   1.000
_cell.length_b   1.000
_cell.length_c   1.000
_cell.angle_alpha   90.00
_cell.angle_beta   90.00
_cell.angle_gamma   90.00
#
_symmetry.space_group_name_H-M   'P 1'
#
loop_
_entity.id
_entity.type
_entity.pdbx_description
1 polymer ?
#
loop_
_entity_poly.entity_id
_entity_poly.type
_entity_poly.pdbx_seq_one_letter_code
_entity_poly.pdbx_strand_id
1 'polypeptide(L)'
;MLDINFEFRRGILFIRLIGVLSKSTINEFDSSVTTLIRDNGIRNVVFNVSDLSKIDLKGISRLFYNYELCKRNRGVSLLCCVDNYNIHEKIKSTRLFKYMVDVNDELSAFNFIE
;
A
#
# COMPACT_ATOMS: atom_id res chain seq x y z
N MET A 1 -15.30 -6.50 -3.07
CA MET A 1 -15.31 -5.14 -3.62
C MET A 1 -14.18 -4.29 -3.06
N LEU A 2 -13.52 -3.52 -3.89
CA LEU A 2 -12.41 -2.68 -3.50
C LEU A 2 -12.59 -1.28 -4.06
N ASP A 3 -12.62 -0.28 -3.18
CA ASP A 3 -12.59 1.12 -3.58
C ASP A 3 -11.24 1.70 -3.25
N ILE A 4 -10.76 2.61 -4.08
CA ILE A 4 -9.43 3.18 -3.94
C ILE A 4 -9.51 4.69 -4.05
N ASN A 5 -8.91 5.37 -3.07
CA ASN A 5 -8.84 6.82 -3.06
C ASN A 5 -7.38 7.24 -3.17
N PHE A 6 -7.09 8.19 -4.05
CA PHE A 6 -5.74 8.68 -4.28
C PHE A 6 -5.61 10.15 -3.87
N GLU A 7 -4.49 10.47 -3.25
CA GLU A 7 -4.15 11.86 -2.97
C GLU A 7 -2.65 12.04 -3.10
N PHE A 8 -2.21 12.93 -3.98
CA PHE A 8 -0.78 13.20 -4.16
C PHE A 8 -0.44 14.49 -3.43
N ARG A 9 0.46 14.37 -2.45
CA ARG A 9 0.84 15.52 -1.62
C ARG A 9 2.34 15.53 -1.38
N ARG A 10 2.99 16.64 -1.72
CA ARG A 10 4.39 16.88 -1.39
C ARG A 10 5.31 15.73 -1.80
N GLY A 11 5.06 15.20 -2.99
CA GLY A 11 5.89 14.12 -3.55
C GLY A 11 5.53 12.73 -3.11
N ILE A 12 4.46 12.57 -2.33
CA ILE A 12 4.01 11.26 -1.85
C ILE A 12 2.62 10.97 -2.36
N LEU A 13 2.44 9.80 -2.95
CA LEU A 13 1.12 9.33 -3.36
C LEU A 13 0.50 8.51 -2.24
N PHE A 14 -0.57 9.04 -1.65
CA PHE A 14 -1.34 8.34 -0.64
C PHE A 14 -2.43 7.54 -1.31
N ILE A 15 -2.43 6.23 -1.07
CA ILE A 15 -3.41 5.31 -1.64
C ILE A 15 -4.21 4.71 -0.51
N ARG A 16 -5.49 5.07 -0.43
CA ARG A 16 -6.38 4.59 0.62
C ARG A 16 -7.22 3.46 0.06
N LEU A 17 -7.07 2.28 0.66
CA LEU A 17 -7.75 1.07 0.24
C LEU A 17 -8.96 0.83 1.12
N ILE A 18 -10.13 0.65 0.50
CA ILE A 18 -11.39 0.50 1.22
C ILE A 18 -12.05 -0.79 0.76
N GLY A 19 -12.33 -1.67 1.72
CA GLY A 19 -13.01 -2.92 1.42
C GLY A 19 -12.10 -4.12 1.47
N VAL A 20 -11.97 -4.84 0.37
CA VAL A 20 -11.27 -6.13 0.32
C VAL A 20 -10.15 -6.09 -0.71
N LEU A 21 -8.95 -6.45 -0.30
CA LEU A 21 -7.82 -6.64 -1.22
C LEU A 21 -7.47 -8.12 -1.23
N SER A 22 -7.94 -8.82 -2.25
CA SER A 22 -7.82 -10.27 -2.31
C SER A 22 -7.72 -10.73 -3.75
N LYS A 23 -7.63 -12.05 -3.92
CA LYS A 23 -7.62 -12.67 -5.24
C LYS A 23 -8.78 -12.17 -6.11
N SER A 24 -9.95 -11.92 -5.50
CA SER A 24 -11.13 -11.48 -6.25
C SER A 24 -11.07 -10.03 -6.71
N THR A 25 -10.19 -9.21 -6.13
CA THR A 25 -10.10 -7.77 -6.46
C THR A 25 -8.74 -7.40 -7.05
N ILE A 26 -7.88 -8.37 -7.29
CA ILE A 26 -6.52 -8.10 -7.77
C ILE A 26 -6.52 -7.36 -9.11
N ASN A 27 -7.45 -7.67 -10.01
CA ASN A 27 -7.49 -7.00 -11.30
C ASN A 27 -7.83 -5.52 -11.15
N GLU A 28 -8.75 -5.19 -10.24
CA GLU A 28 -9.09 -3.80 -9.95
C GLU A 28 -7.88 -3.07 -9.36
N PHE A 29 -7.20 -3.71 -8.42
CA PHE A 29 -6.02 -3.13 -7.80
C PHE A 29 -4.93 -2.87 -8.84
N ASP A 30 -4.63 -3.85 -9.68
CA ASP A 30 -3.55 -3.71 -10.66
C ASP A 30 -3.87 -2.64 -11.71
N SER A 31 -5.10 -2.59 -12.20
CA SER A 31 -5.46 -1.62 -13.23
C SER A 31 -5.46 -0.19 -12.70
N SER A 32 -5.72 0.01 -11.42
CA SER A 32 -5.77 1.35 -10.83
C SER A 32 -4.44 1.74 -10.20
N VAL A 33 -3.86 0.87 -9.39
CA VAL A 33 -2.69 1.19 -8.56
C VAL A 33 -1.39 0.86 -9.28
N THR A 34 -1.22 -0.41 -9.65
CA THR A 34 0.04 -0.87 -10.23
C THR A 34 0.35 -0.13 -11.53
N THR A 35 -0.65 0.04 -12.38
CA THR A 35 -0.49 0.76 -13.64
C THR A 35 -0.10 2.21 -13.39
N LEU A 36 -0.73 2.87 -12.42
CA LEU A 36 -0.44 4.25 -12.10
C LEU A 36 1.01 4.42 -11.65
N ILE A 37 1.46 3.58 -10.74
CA ILE A 37 2.81 3.66 -10.19
C ILE A 37 3.85 3.35 -11.26
N ARG A 38 3.63 2.27 -12.01
CA ARG A 38 4.59 1.84 -13.02
C ARG A 38 4.71 2.84 -14.17
N ASP A 39 3.57 3.28 -14.70
CA ASP A 39 3.58 4.08 -15.92
C ASP A 39 3.97 5.54 -15.68
N ASN A 40 3.87 6.02 -14.45
CA ASN A 40 4.20 7.40 -14.12
C ASN A 40 5.47 7.54 -13.29
N GLY A 41 6.18 6.44 -13.06
CA GLY A 41 7.43 6.48 -12.31
C GLY A 41 7.26 7.03 -10.90
N ILE A 42 6.14 6.72 -10.25
CA ILE A 42 5.88 7.18 -8.88
C ILE A 42 6.93 6.56 -7.95
N ARG A 43 7.54 7.39 -7.13
CA ARG A 43 8.65 6.96 -6.27
C ARG A 43 8.22 6.67 -4.83
N ASN A 44 7.38 7.54 -4.28
CA ASN A 44 7.04 7.45 -2.85
C ASN A 44 5.54 7.23 -2.71
N VAL A 45 5.19 6.14 -2.07
CA VAL A 45 3.80 5.71 -1.94
C VAL A 45 3.51 5.31 -0.50
N VAL A 46 2.34 5.67 -0.01
CA VAL A 46 1.86 5.23 1.29
C VAL A 46 0.52 4.55 1.09
N PHE A 47 0.45 3.28 1.46
CA PHE A 47 -0.81 2.53 1.44
C PHE A 47 -1.47 2.65 2.80
N ASN A 48 -2.62 3.33 2.83
CA ASN A 48 -3.42 3.47 4.04
C ASN A 48 -4.45 2.34 4.05
N VAL A 49 -4.36 1.48 5.04
CA VAL A 49 -5.22 0.30 5.14
C VAL A 49 -6.23 0.38 6.27
N SER A 50 -6.50 1.59 6.79
CA SER A 50 -7.43 1.75 7.91
C SER A 50 -8.84 1.24 7.57
N ASP A 51 -9.26 1.39 6.33
CA ASP A 51 -10.60 0.99 5.90
C ASP A 51 -10.61 -0.34 5.13
N LEU A 52 -9.49 -1.04 5.15
CA LEU A 52 -9.42 -2.36 4.55
C LEU A 52 -9.99 -3.37 5.54
N SER A 53 -10.98 -4.14 5.11
CA SER A 53 -11.64 -5.11 5.99
C SER A 53 -11.05 -6.50 5.86
N LYS A 54 -10.42 -6.80 4.72
CA LYS A 54 -9.88 -8.14 4.48
C LYS A 54 -8.72 -8.08 3.50
N ILE A 55 -7.72 -8.92 3.74
CA ILE A 55 -6.58 -9.06 2.84
C ILE A 55 -6.17 -10.53 2.83
N ASP A 56 -5.78 -11.05 1.67
CA ASP A 56 -5.25 -12.40 1.57
C ASP A 56 -3.80 -12.37 1.06
N LEU A 57 -3.21 -13.54 0.88
CA LEU A 57 -1.82 -13.63 0.44
C LEU A 57 -1.60 -13.03 -0.94
N LYS A 58 -2.59 -13.11 -1.81
CA LYS A 58 -2.50 -12.48 -3.14
C LYS A 58 -2.45 -10.96 -3.01
N GLY A 59 -3.29 -10.40 -2.14
CA GLY A 59 -3.28 -8.97 -1.89
C GLY A 59 -1.95 -8.50 -1.32
N ILE A 60 -1.42 -9.24 -0.37
CA ILE A 60 -0.12 -8.92 0.22
C ILE A 60 0.98 -8.98 -0.84
N SER A 61 0.93 -9.99 -1.70
CA SER A 61 1.89 -10.13 -2.79
C SER A 61 1.86 -8.92 -3.72
N ARG A 62 0.68 -8.37 -4.01
CA ARG A 62 0.57 -7.20 -4.87
C ARG A 62 1.07 -5.92 -4.20
N LEU A 63 0.90 -5.80 -2.90
CA LEU A 63 1.50 -4.70 -2.16
C LEU A 63 3.03 -4.78 -2.27
N PHE A 64 3.59 -5.97 -2.10
CA PHE A 64 5.03 -6.15 -2.21
C PHE A 64 5.53 -5.84 -3.63
N TYR A 65 4.79 -6.23 -4.64
CA TYR A 65 5.17 -5.93 -6.02
C TYR A 65 5.26 -4.42 -6.24
N ASN A 66 4.32 -3.67 -5.70
CA ASN A 66 4.34 -2.21 -5.81
C ASN A 66 5.47 -1.59 -4.99
N TYR A 67 5.82 -2.20 -3.86
CA TYR A 67 7.00 -1.81 -3.11
C TYR A 67 8.24 -1.93 -4.00
N GLU A 68 8.36 -3.02 -4.75
CA GLU A 68 9.51 -3.22 -5.64
C GLU A 68 9.54 -2.19 -6.77
N LEU A 69 8.39 -1.82 -7.31
CA LEU A 69 8.33 -0.77 -8.34
C LEU A 69 8.87 0.55 -7.81
N CYS A 70 8.46 0.94 -6.61
CA CYS A 70 8.94 2.16 -5.98
C CYS A 70 10.45 2.10 -5.75
N LYS A 71 10.93 0.94 -5.31
CA LYS A 71 12.35 0.74 -5.07
C LYS A 71 13.18 0.90 -6.34
N ARG A 72 12.69 0.39 -7.47
CA ARG A 72 13.37 0.58 -8.76
C ARG A 72 13.43 2.05 -9.13
N ASN A 73 12.47 2.83 -8.72
CA ASN A 73 12.43 4.27 -8.98
C ASN A 73 13.17 5.07 -7.92
N ARG A 74 13.93 4.40 -7.04
CA ARG A 74 14.71 5.00 -5.96
C ARG A 74 13.83 5.68 -4.93
N GLY A 75 12.67 5.11 -4.69
CA GLY A 75 11.73 5.61 -3.70
C GLY A 75 11.43 4.57 -2.64
N VAL A 76 10.40 4.85 -1.87
CA VAL A 76 9.95 3.95 -0.81
C VAL A 76 8.44 3.78 -0.86
N SER A 77 7.99 2.69 -0.28
CA SER A 77 6.58 2.41 -0.14
C SER A 77 6.34 1.99 1.30
N LEU A 78 5.39 2.65 1.94
CA LEU A 78 5.08 2.44 3.35
C LEU A 78 3.64 1.96 3.51
N LEU A 79 3.38 1.37 4.67
CA LEU A 79 2.02 1.10 5.13
C LEU A 79 1.69 2.08 6.24
N CYS A 80 0.44 2.49 6.36
CA CYS A 80 0.01 3.24 7.53
C CYS A 80 -1.38 2.81 7.97
N CYS A 81 -1.69 3.12 9.24
CA CYS A 81 -3.02 2.89 9.80
C CYS A 81 -3.39 1.40 9.79
N VAL A 82 -2.44 0.54 10.16
CA VAL A 82 -2.69 -0.90 10.26
C VAL A 82 -3.35 -1.15 11.60
N ASP A 83 -4.59 -0.64 11.75
CA ASP A 83 -5.31 -0.65 13.02
C ASP A 83 -6.19 -1.86 13.22
N ASN A 84 -6.62 -2.49 12.12
CA ASN A 84 -7.46 -3.67 12.18
C ASN A 84 -6.60 -4.88 12.58
N TYR A 85 -6.99 -5.52 13.67
CA TYR A 85 -6.22 -6.64 14.21
C TYR A 85 -6.04 -7.76 13.17
N ASN A 86 -7.09 -8.12 12.45
CA ASN A 86 -7.02 -9.21 11.48
C ASN A 86 -6.09 -8.88 10.31
N ILE A 87 -6.13 -7.64 9.84
CA ILE A 87 -5.24 -7.17 8.78
C ILE A 87 -3.80 -7.21 9.29
N HIS A 88 -3.57 -6.68 10.49
CA HIS A 88 -2.24 -6.65 11.09
C HIS A 88 -1.65 -8.06 11.21
N GLU A 89 -2.43 -8.99 11.74
CA GLU A 89 -1.95 -10.37 11.93
C GLU A 89 -1.69 -11.08 10.61
N LYS A 90 -2.52 -10.81 9.60
CA LYS A 90 -2.31 -11.42 8.30
C LYS A 90 -1.01 -10.92 7.66
N ILE A 91 -0.77 -9.61 7.72
CA ILE A 91 0.47 -9.04 7.19
C ILE A 91 1.66 -9.54 7.99
N LYS A 92 1.53 -9.59 9.32
CA LYS A 92 2.60 -10.06 10.20
C LYS A 92 2.99 -11.50 9.91
N SER A 93 2.04 -12.32 9.45
CA SER A 93 2.33 -13.72 9.13
C SER A 93 3.21 -13.88 7.89
N THR A 94 3.43 -12.79 7.17
CA THR A 94 4.32 -12.76 6.00
C THR A 94 5.55 -11.93 6.35
N ARG A 95 6.38 -11.64 5.34
CA ARG A 95 7.56 -10.81 5.56
C ARG A 95 7.34 -9.35 5.14
N LEU A 96 6.10 -8.96 4.88
CA LEU A 96 5.84 -7.64 4.32
C LEU A 96 6.35 -6.51 5.21
N PHE A 97 6.18 -6.62 6.52
CA PHE A 97 6.64 -5.57 7.44
C PHE A 97 8.16 -5.38 7.45
N LYS A 98 8.91 -6.35 6.95
CA LYS A 98 10.36 -6.19 6.81
C LYS A 98 10.73 -5.21 5.70
N TYR A 99 9.86 -5.10 4.70
CA TYR A 99 10.12 -4.26 3.53
C TYR A 99 9.31 -2.99 3.57
N MET A 100 8.03 -3.10 3.92
CA MET A 100 7.12 -1.96 3.98
C MET A 100 6.91 -1.60 5.44
N VAL A 101 7.65 -0.60 5.91
CA VAL A 101 7.54 -0.13 7.28
C VAL A 101 6.13 0.43 7.48
N ASP A 102 5.51 0.12 8.62
CA ASP A 102 4.23 0.70 8.96
C ASP A 102 4.44 1.91 9.87
N VAL A 103 3.81 3.00 9.50
CA VAL A 103 3.80 4.22 10.31
C VAL A 103 2.40 4.42 10.87
N ASN A 104 2.28 5.22 11.93
CA ASN A 104 1.00 5.33 12.65
C ASN A 104 -0.10 5.98 11.80
N ASP A 105 0.24 6.99 11.03
CA ASP A 105 -0.74 7.72 10.23
C ASP A 105 -0.06 8.35 9.01
N GLU A 106 -0.88 9.01 8.18
CA GLU A 106 -0.36 9.59 6.94
C GLU A 106 0.63 10.71 7.21
N LEU A 107 0.40 11.51 8.24
CA LEU A 107 1.33 12.62 8.56
C LEU A 107 2.71 12.12 8.96
N SER A 108 2.78 11.00 9.66
CA SER A 108 4.05 10.40 10.07
C SER A 108 4.90 9.99 8.88
N ALA A 109 4.26 9.71 7.74
CA ALA A 109 4.99 9.30 6.55
C ALA A 109 5.90 10.41 6.04
N PHE A 110 5.52 11.67 6.19
CA PHE A 110 6.36 12.78 5.74
C PHE A 110 7.69 12.82 6.48
N ASN A 111 7.69 12.50 7.77
CA ASN A 111 8.92 12.46 8.56
C ASN A 111 9.81 11.30 8.13
N PHE A 112 9.20 10.21 7.73
CA PHE A 112 9.94 9.01 7.35
C PHE A 112 10.58 9.16 5.97
N ILE A 113 9.85 9.74 5.02
CA ILE A 113 10.28 9.80 3.62
C ILE A 113 11.20 11.00 3.34
N GLU A 114 11.08 12.05 4.08
CA GLU A 114 11.92 13.26 3.93
C GLU A 114 13.43 12.99 3.84
#